data_d8200014d039168b7821936ce6d8fb1a
#
_entry.id   d8200014d039168b7821936ce6d8fb1a
#
_cell.length_a   1.000
_cell.length_b   1.000
_cell.length_c   1.000
_cell.angle_alpha   90.00
_cell.angle_beta   90.00
_cell.angle_gamma   90.00
#
_symmetry.space_group_name_H-M   'P 1'
#
loop_
_entity.id
_entity.type
_entity.pdbx_description
1 polymer ?
#
loop_
_entity_poly.entity_id
_entity_poly.type
_entity_poly.pdbx_seq_one_letter_code
_entity_poly.pdbx_strand_id
1 'polypeptide(L)'
;MEGKRLEIVPATTALVVIDLQKGIVSRATEPHPAQTVVANAASLADALRARGGFVVLVTVAYSPDSRDALRPDSDERFGAAGGTPPPDFSWLVPELGPRPGDHLVTKHQWGAFYGTDLDLQLRRRGIATILLCGIATCIGVESTARDAYERGYRQVLVEDAMASFTAAGHQHTVTQIFPRIGRVRSTCEVLAALGP
;
A
#
# COMPACT_ATOMS: atom_id res chain seq x y z
N MET A 1 24.58 -15.83 -2.30
CA MET A 1 24.64 -14.64 -1.41
C MET A 1 23.65 -14.88 -0.28
N GLU A 2 24.13 -15.17 0.92
CA GLU A 2 23.29 -15.23 2.12
C GLU A 2 22.54 -13.91 2.26
N GLY A 3 21.22 -13.97 2.20
CA GLY A 3 20.37 -12.78 2.31
C GLY A 3 20.58 -12.15 3.68
N LYS A 4 21.08 -10.92 3.72
CA LYS A 4 21.18 -10.14 4.95
C LYS A 4 19.88 -10.25 5.72
N ARG A 5 19.92 -10.70 6.97
CA ARG A 5 18.74 -10.82 7.85
C ARG A 5 17.91 -9.54 7.78
N LEU A 6 16.60 -9.67 7.73
CA LEU A 6 15.70 -8.52 7.76
C LEU A 6 15.71 -7.93 9.17
N GLU A 7 16.09 -6.67 9.26
CA GLU A 7 16.03 -5.90 10.52
C GLU A 7 14.98 -4.80 10.34
N ILE A 8 14.02 -4.75 11.25
CA ILE A 8 12.96 -3.74 11.29
C ILE A 8 13.06 -3.04 12.65
N VAL A 9 13.27 -1.74 12.61
CA VAL A 9 13.26 -0.87 13.81
C VAL A 9 11.91 -0.16 13.84
N PRO A 10 10.95 -0.57 14.68
CA PRO A 10 9.59 -0.05 14.65
C PRO A 10 9.50 1.48 14.72
N ALA A 11 10.30 2.10 15.61
CA ALA A 11 10.29 3.56 15.81
C ALA A 11 10.65 4.37 14.55
N THR A 12 11.34 3.78 13.56
CA THR A 12 11.70 4.43 12.29
C THR A 12 11.09 3.73 11.08
N THR A 13 10.06 2.93 11.31
CA THR A 13 9.37 2.15 10.27
C THR A 13 7.90 2.56 10.19
N ALA A 14 7.41 2.77 8.98
CA ALA A 14 6.00 2.92 8.69
C ALA A 14 5.46 1.75 7.87
N LEU A 15 4.25 1.29 8.17
CA LEU A 15 3.45 0.47 7.28
C LEU A 15 2.57 1.41 6.45
N VAL A 16 2.69 1.34 5.13
CA VAL A 16 1.86 2.11 4.19
C VAL A 16 0.96 1.12 3.46
N VAL A 17 -0.32 1.20 3.73
CA VAL A 17 -1.36 0.30 3.20
C VAL A 17 -2.10 1.01 2.07
N ILE A 18 -2.02 0.46 0.86
CA ILE A 18 -2.57 1.08 -0.35
C ILE A 18 -3.96 0.51 -0.67
N ASP A 19 -4.96 1.38 -0.65
CA ASP A 19 -6.30 1.20 -1.22
C ASP A 19 -7.06 -0.07 -0.74
N LEU A 20 -6.83 -0.53 0.50
CA LEU A 20 -7.67 -1.57 1.09
C LEU A 20 -9.00 -0.96 1.57
N GLN A 21 -9.78 -0.51 0.59
CA GLN A 21 -11.07 0.15 0.71
C GLN A 21 -12.17 -0.65 -0.02
N LYS A 22 -13.42 -0.48 0.39
CA LYS A 22 -14.55 -1.29 -0.08
C LYS A 22 -14.65 -1.39 -1.61
N GLY A 23 -14.50 -0.27 -2.32
CA GLY A 23 -14.63 -0.23 -3.77
C GLY A 23 -13.49 -0.92 -4.54
N ILE A 24 -12.38 -1.19 -3.87
CA ILE A 24 -11.23 -1.90 -4.44
C ILE A 24 -11.27 -3.38 -4.07
N VAL A 25 -11.47 -3.71 -2.78
CA VAL A 25 -11.46 -5.10 -2.31
C VAL A 25 -12.66 -5.92 -2.77
N SER A 26 -13.73 -5.27 -3.26
CA SER A 26 -14.88 -5.95 -3.86
C SER A 26 -14.60 -6.56 -5.24
N ARG A 27 -13.47 -6.21 -5.84
CA ARG A 27 -13.06 -6.72 -7.16
C ARG A 27 -12.33 -8.05 -7.02
N ALA A 28 -12.40 -8.88 -8.05
CA ALA A 28 -11.56 -10.09 -8.13
C ALA A 28 -10.08 -9.70 -8.21
N THR A 29 -9.25 -10.38 -7.43
CA THR A 29 -7.81 -10.13 -7.34
C THR A 29 -7.01 -11.40 -7.47
N GLU A 30 -5.80 -11.29 -7.99
CA GLU A 30 -4.83 -12.36 -8.21
C GLU A 30 -3.41 -11.92 -7.79
N PRO A 31 -2.52 -12.83 -7.40
CA PRO A 31 -2.75 -14.26 -7.14
C PRO A 31 -3.44 -14.51 -5.80
N HIS A 32 -3.49 -13.49 -4.92
CA HIS A 32 -4.09 -13.59 -3.59
C HIS A 32 -5.51 -13.02 -3.60
N PRO A 33 -6.50 -13.71 -2.99
CA PRO A 33 -7.81 -13.13 -2.74
C PRO A 33 -7.70 -11.84 -1.90
N ALA A 34 -8.53 -10.85 -2.18
CA ALA A 34 -8.51 -9.57 -1.47
C ALA A 34 -8.64 -9.75 0.06
N GLN A 35 -9.43 -10.73 0.51
CA GLN A 35 -9.60 -11.06 1.93
C GLN A 35 -8.29 -11.51 2.59
N THR A 36 -7.46 -12.30 1.89
CA THR A 36 -6.13 -12.71 2.36
C THR A 36 -5.21 -11.49 2.49
N VAL A 37 -5.22 -10.61 1.49
CA VAL A 37 -4.43 -9.35 1.51
C VAL A 37 -4.84 -8.49 2.70
N VAL A 38 -6.14 -8.33 2.94
CA VAL A 38 -6.68 -7.57 4.07
C VAL A 38 -6.24 -8.18 5.40
N ALA A 39 -6.36 -9.50 5.57
CA ALA A 39 -5.97 -10.18 6.81
C ALA A 39 -4.47 -10.03 7.11
N ASN A 40 -3.63 -10.17 6.09
CA ASN A 40 -2.18 -10.00 6.22
C ASN A 40 -1.82 -8.55 6.56
N ALA A 41 -2.42 -7.58 5.87
CA ALA A 41 -2.20 -6.15 6.15
C ALA A 41 -2.65 -5.75 7.56
N ALA A 42 -3.79 -6.28 8.04
CA ALA A 42 -4.28 -6.05 9.40
C ALA A 42 -3.32 -6.62 10.45
N SER A 43 -2.80 -7.84 10.23
CA SER A 43 -1.82 -8.48 11.12
C SER A 43 -0.52 -7.66 11.20
N LEU A 44 -0.02 -7.16 10.07
CA LEU A 44 1.15 -6.28 10.03
C LEU A 44 0.90 -4.96 10.76
N ALA A 45 -0.28 -4.35 10.55
CA ALA A 45 -0.65 -3.09 11.20
C ALA A 45 -0.71 -3.26 12.73
N ASP A 46 -1.33 -4.32 13.22
CA ASP A 46 -1.43 -4.60 14.64
C ASP A 46 -0.08 -4.88 15.28
N ALA A 47 0.76 -5.67 14.62
CA ALA A 47 2.10 -5.97 15.09
C ALA A 47 3.00 -4.72 15.14
N LEU A 48 2.90 -3.83 14.16
CA LEU A 48 3.70 -2.61 14.10
C LEU A 48 3.21 -1.58 15.12
N ARG A 49 1.89 -1.40 15.27
CA ARG A 49 1.27 -0.52 16.29
C ARG A 49 1.68 -0.92 17.70
N ALA A 50 1.60 -2.22 18.01
CA ALA A 50 1.99 -2.75 19.34
C ALA A 50 3.43 -2.42 19.72
N ARG A 51 4.29 -2.09 18.74
CA ARG A 51 5.71 -1.76 18.93
C ARG A 51 6.03 -0.28 18.73
N GLY A 52 4.99 0.56 18.68
CA GLY A 52 5.15 2.01 18.51
C GLY A 52 5.59 2.45 17.10
N GLY A 53 5.43 1.58 16.11
CA GLY A 53 5.66 1.95 14.72
C GLY A 53 4.47 2.71 14.13
N PHE A 54 4.68 3.32 12.97
CA PHE A 54 3.71 4.22 12.35
C PHE A 54 2.88 3.49 11.29
N VAL A 55 1.55 3.68 11.30
CA VAL A 55 0.66 3.09 10.29
C VAL A 55 0.01 4.21 9.48
N VAL A 56 0.09 4.08 8.17
CA VAL A 56 -0.54 4.98 7.19
C VAL A 56 -1.52 4.19 6.35
N LEU A 57 -2.76 4.61 6.37
CA LEU A 57 -3.85 4.02 5.59
C LEU A 57 -4.18 4.95 4.43
N VAL A 58 -3.92 4.47 3.22
CA VAL A 58 -4.11 5.25 1.99
C VAL A 58 -5.38 4.81 1.29
N THR A 59 -6.20 5.78 0.88
CA THR A 59 -7.38 5.55 0.06
C THR A 59 -7.34 6.40 -1.19
N VAL A 60 -7.94 5.93 -2.28
CA VAL A 60 -8.23 6.74 -3.45
C VAL A 60 -9.68 7.21 -3.39
N ALA A 61 -9.88 8.51 -3.52
CA ALA A 61 -11.20 9.12 -3.56
C ALA A 61 -11.21 10.32 -4.51
N TYR A 62 -12.38 10.73 -4.91
CA TYR A 62 -12.60 11.89 -5.78
C TYR A 62 -13.74 12.74 -5.23
N SER A 63 -13.75 14.01 -5.58
CA SER A 63 -14.87 14.90 -5.30
C SER A 63 -16.17 14.37 -5.95
N PRO A 64 -17.36 14.76 -5.45
CA PRO A 64 -18.62 14.27 -6.00
C PRO A 64 -18.81 14.59 -7.48
N ASP A 65 -18.21 15.66 -7.98
CA ASP A 65 -18.24 16.05 -9.40
C ASP A 65 -17.06 15.46 -10.19
N SER A 66 -16.17 14.70 -9.54
CA SER A 66 -15.00 14.03 -10.11
C SER A 66 -14.09 14.96 -10.93
N ARG A 67 -14.05 16.27 -10.61
CA ARG A 67 -13.17 17.21 -11.30
C ARG A 67 -11.71 17.06 -10.95
N ASP A 68 -11.43 16.49 -9.80
CA ASP A 68 -10.10 16.14 -9.27
C ASP A 68 -9.59 14.77 -9.73
N ALA A 69 -10.38 14.02 -10.49
CA ALA A 69 -9.96 12.75 -11.07
C ALA A 69 -9.07 12.97 -12.30
N LEU A 70 -7.99 12.21 -12.40
CA LEU A 70 -7.18 12.17 -13.63
C LEU A 70 -8.00 11.55 -14.77
N ARG A 71 -7.94 12.21 -15.92
CA ARG A 71 -8.59 11.77 -17.17
C ARG A 71 -7.59 11.80 -18.31
N PRO A 72 -6.60 10.89 -18.29
CA PRO A 72 -5.60 10.85 -19.35
C PRO A 72 -6.25 10.45 -20.68
N ASP A 73 -5.68 10.96 -21.76
CA ASP A 73 -5.90 10.41 -23.09
C ASP A 73 -5.04 9.17 -23.25
N SER A 74 -5.65 7.99 -23.06
CA SER A 74 -4.95 6.70 -22.99
C SER A 74 -5.76 5.62 -23.70
N ASP A 75 -5.07 4.59 -24.20
CA ASP A 75 -5.67 3.46 -24.91
C ASP A 75 -6.67 2.70 -24.04
N GLU A 76 -6.39 2.62 -22.72
CA GLU A 76 -7.29 1.99 -21.76
C GLU A 76 -7.75 2.99 -20.70
N ARG A 77 -9.04 3.05 -20.46
CA ARG A 77 -9.59 3.82 -19.34
C ARG A 77 -9.60 2.98 -18.07
N PHE A 78 -8.80 3.42 -17.10
CA PHE A 78 -8.82 2.80 -15.77
C PHE A 78 -9.99 3.40 -14.96
N GLY A 79 -10.92 2.54 -14.53
CA GLY A 79 -12.08 2.94 -13.73
C GLY A 79 -13.39 2.38 -14.28
N ALA A 80 -14.46 2.55 -13.54
CA ALA A 80 -15.78 2.13 -13.98
C ALA A 80 -16.18 2.89 -15.26
N ALA A 81 -16.65 2.18 -16.26
CA ALA A 81 -17.21 2.76 -17.47
C ALA A 81 -18.38 3.69 -17.10
N GLY A 82 -18.13 4.96 -16.89
CA GLY A 82 -19.13 6.03 -16.87
C GLY A 82 -20.07 6.12 -15.65
N GLY A 83 -19.85 5.38 -14.57
CA GLY A 83 -20.70 5.42 -13.37
C GLY A 83 -20.11 6.21 -12.21
N THR A 84 -20.97 6.84 -11.40
CA THR A 84 -20.55 7.40 -10.09
C THR A 84 -20.23 6.25 -9.15
N PRO A 85 -19.06 6.27 -8.48
CA PRO A 85 -18.72 5.25 -7.48
C PRO A 85 -19.78 5.21 -6.36
N PRO A 86 -20.02 4.05 -5.72
CA PRO A 86 -20.86 3.97 -4.55
C PRO A 86 -20.40 4.96 -3.46
N PRO A 87 -21.31 5.47 -2.62
CA PRO A 87 -20.95 6.44 -1.55
C PRO A 87 -19.88 5.93 -0.58
N ASP A 88 -19.79 4.63 -0.40
CA ASP A 88 -18.80 3.98 0.48
C ASP A 88 -17.57 3.43 -0.27
N PHE A 89 -17.40 3.79 -1.54
CA PHE A 89 -16.27 3.34 -2.37
C PHE A 89 -14.92 3.53 -1.69
N SER A 90 -14.68 4.69 -1.08
CA SER A 90 -13.42 5.06 -0.43
C SER A 90 -13.33 4.65 1.04
N TRP A 91 -14.34 4.01 1.60
CA TRP A 91 -14.30 3.60 2.99
C TRP A 91 -13.34 2.43 3.18
N LEU A 92 -12.44 2.57 4.15
CA LEU A 92 -11.55 1.49 4.56
C LEU A 92 -12.36 0.26 4.98
N VAL A 93 -11.81 -0.92 4.76
CA VAL A 93 -12.38 -2.17 5.28
C VAL A 93 -12.34 -2.16 6.81
N PRO A 94 -13.34 -2.75 7.51
CA PRO A 94 -13.43 -2.71 8.97
C PRO A 94 -12.19 -3.26 9.68
N GLU A 95 -11.55 -4.26 9.11
CA GLU A 95 -10.34 -4.92 9.63
C GLU A 95 -9.14 -3.97 9.75
N LEU A 96 -9.12 -2.93 8.92
CA LEU A 96 -8.11 -1.87 8.90
C LEU A 96 -8.64 -0.54 9.43
N GLY A 97 -9.76 -0.55 10.14
CA GLY A 97 -10.33 0.67 10.72
C GLY A 97 -9.27 1.52 11.42
N PRO A 98 -9.23 2.83 11.15
CA PRO A 98 -8.20 3.70 11.68
C PRO A 98 -8.22 3.70 13.21
N ARG A 99 -7.03 3.64 13.82
CA ARG A 99 -6.85 3.70 15.28
C ARG A 99 -6.15 5.00 15.67
N PRO A 100 -6.26 5.43 16.93
CA PRO A 100 -5.50 6.59 17.41
C PRO A 100 -3.99 6.43 17.11
N GLY A 101 -3.41 7.42 16.47
CA GLY A 101 -2.01 7.41 16.04
C GLY A 101 -1.78 7.02 14.57
N ASP A 102 -2.75 6.43 13.90
CA ASP A 102 -2.68 6.20 12.46
C ASP A 102 -2.80 7.51 11.67
N HIS A 103 -2.23 7.50 10.48
CA HIS A 103 -2.40 8.60 9.54
C HIS A 103 -3.23 8.18 8.34
N LEU A 104 -4.18 9.02 7.96
CA LEU A 104 -5.03 8.80 6.79
C LEU A 104 -4.55 9.67 5.65
N VAL A 105 -4.32 9.05 4.49
CA VAL A 105 -3.96 9.73 3.25
C VAL A 105 -5.04 9.48 2.22
N THR A 106 -5.58 10.55 1.64
CA THR A 106 -6.44 10.47 0.46
C THR A 106 -5.66 10.92 -0.76
N LYS A 107 -5.64 10.10 -1.79
CA LYS A 107 -5.00 10.40 -3.07
C LYS A 107 -6.01 10.41 -4.21
N HIS A 108 -5.64 11.06 -5.32
CA HIS A 108 -6.50 11.21 -6.52
C HIS A 108 -5.86 10.58 -7.77
N GLN A 109 -4.77 9.85 -7.59
CA GLN A 109 -3.97 9.18 -8.63
C GLN A 109 -3.41 7.86 -8.10
N TRP A 110 -2.52 7.20 -8.86
CA TRP A 110 -1.98 5.89 -8.49
C TRP A 110 -1.02 5.93 -7.30
N GLY A 111 0.01 6.78 -7.37
CA GLY A 111 1.01 6.90 -6.30
C GLY A 111 0.49 7.67 -5.09
N ALA A 112 0.98 7.31 -3.90
CA ALA A 112 0.53 7.90 -2.65
C ALA A 112 1.32 9.15 -2.21
N PHE A 113 2.41 9.49 -2.88
CA PHE A 113 3.23 10.65 -2.52
C PHE A 113 2.80 11.93 -3.21
N TYR A 114 2.49 11.87 -4.51
CA TYR A 114 2.18 13.07 -5.27
C TYR A 114 0.88 13.73 -4.77
N GLY A 115 0.97 15.03 -4.44
CA GLY A 115 -0.18 15.83 -4.03
C GLY A 115 -0.79 15.45 -2.67
N THR A 116 -0.06 14.70 -1.84
CA THR A 116 -0.47 14.31 -0.48
C THR A 116 0.55 14.80 0.55
N ASP A 117 0.22 14.64 1.83
CA ASP A 117 1.14 14.93 2.93
C ASP A 117 1.97 13.71 3.38
N LEU A 118 1.94 12.58 2.65
CA LEU A 118 2.62 11.35 3.06
C LEU A 118 4.10 11.57 3.36
N ASP A 119 4.87 12.15 2.42
CA ASP A 119 6.31 12.38 2.63
C ASP A 119 6.57 13.28 3.83
N LEU A 120 5.79 14.34 3.98
CA LEU A 120 5.88 15.25 5.12
C LEU A 120 5.70 14.52 6.45
N GLN A 121 4.69 13.66 6.55
CA GLN A 121 4.40 12.90 7.78
C GLN A 121 5.49 11.87 8.09
N LEU A 122 5.98 11.17 7.07
CA LEU A 122 7.09 10.22 7.22
C LEU A 122 8.37 10.92 7.68
N ARG A 123 8.76 12.04 7.05
CA ARG A 123 9.96 12.81 7.41
C ARG A 123 9.89 13.38 8.82
N ARG A 124 8.77 13.98 9.20
CA ARG A 124 8.59 14.56 10.54
C ARG A 124 8.69 13.53 11.67
N ARG A 125 8.38 12.27 11.38
CA ARG A 125 8.50 11.15 12.34
C ARG A 125 9.82 10.41 12.25
N GLY A 126 10.77 10.87 11.43
CA GLY A 126 12.06 10.22 11.25
C GLY A 126 11.95 8.83 10.62
N ILE A 127 10.88 8.56 9.85
CA ILE A 127 10.72 7.28 9.18
C ILE A 127 11.79 7.10 8.11
N ALA A 128 12.50 6.00 8.18
CA ALA A 128 13.55 5.62 7.24
C ALA A 128 13.19 4.37 6.43
N THR A 129 12.25 3.54 6.92
CA THR A 129 11.84 2.29 6.30
C THR A 129 10.34 2.26 6.10
N ILE A 130 9.90 1.84 4.92
CA ILE A 130 8.49 1.64 4.58
C ILE A 130 8.25 0.14 4.37
N LEU A 131 7.29 -0.43 5.12
CA LEU A 131 6.63 -1.68 4.79
C LEU A 131 5.47 -1.32 3.87
N LEU A 132 5.41 -1.86 2.67
CA LEU A 132 4.40 -1.50 1.67
C LEU A 132 3.56 -2.71 1.30
N CYS A 133 2.24 -2.54 1.30
CA CYS A 133 1.27 -3.56 0.94
C CYS A 133 -0.01 -2.93 0.34
N GLY A 134 -0.95 -3.75 -0.12
CA GLY A 134 -2.26 -3.31 -0.60
C GLY A 134 -2.60 -3.72 -2.04
N ILE A 135 -3.57 -3.06 -2.66
CA ILE A 135 -4.12 -3.35 -4.01
C ILE A 135 -4.15 -2.06 -4.84
N ALA A 136 -3.67 -2.05 -6.12
CA ALA A 136 -3.15 -3.19 -6.85
C ALA A 136 -1.62 -3.11 -6.96
N THR A 137 -0.97 -4.29 -6.91
CA THR A 137 0.49 -4.44 -6.93
C THR A 137 1.15 -3.64 -8.05
N CYS A 138 0.74 -3.85 -9.32
CA CYS A 138 1.36 -3.20 -10.49
C CYS A 138 0.81 -1.79 -10.80
N ILE A 139 0.00 -1.22 -9.90
CA ILE A 139 -0.62 0.11 -10.09
C ILE A 139 -0.26 1.01 -8.91
N GLY A 140 -1.13 1.12 -7.90
CA GLY A 140 -0.93 2.02 -6.77
C GLY A 140 0.24 1.65 -5.88
N VAL A 141 0.47 0.35 -5.65
CA VAL A 141 1.59 -0.13 -4.83
C VAL A 141 2.92 0.13 -5.52
N GLU A 142 3.07 -0.28 -6.79
CA GLU A 142 4.30 -0.05 -7.57
C GLU A 142 4.60 1.42 -7.77
N SER A 143 3.60 2.24 -8.11
CA SER A 143 3.79 3.69 -8.25
C SER A 143 4.29 4.31 -6.94
N THR A 144 3.72 3.91 -5.80
CA THR A 144 4.17 4.37 -4.48
C THR A 144 5.58 3.88 -4.16
N ALA A 145 5.91 2.63 -4.51
CA ALA A 145 7.24 2.06 -4.28
C ALA A 145 8.33 2.78 -5.08
N ARG A 146 8.08 3.12 -6.34
CA ARG A 146 9.02 3.90 -7.17
C ARG A 146 9.27 5.29 -6.61
N ASP A 147 8.21 5.98 -6.21
CA ASP A 147 8.29 7.29 -5.56
C ASP A 147 9.06 7.22 -4.23
N ALA A 148 8.82 6.20 -3.40
CA ALA A 148 9.54 5.98 -2.16
C ALA A 148 11.04 5.73 -2.39
N TYR A 149 11.38 4.95 -3.43
CA TYR A 149 12.77 4.70 -3.82
C TYR A 149 13.49 5.99 -4.20
N GLU A 150 12.89 6.81 -5.05
CA GLU A 150 13.48 8.09 -5.50
C GLU A 150 13.64 9.10 -4.36
N ARG A 151 12.83 8.99 -3.30
CA ARG A 151 12.93 9.77 -2.07
C ARG A 151 13.92 9.21 -1.06
N GLY A 152 14.56 8.06 -1.36
CA GLY A 152 15.59 7.45 -0.53
C GLY A 152 15.07 6.64 0.66
N TYR A 153 13.80 6.22 0.67
CA TYR A 153 13.29 5.31 1.68
C TYR A 153 13.78 3.88 1.46
N ARG A 154 14.18 3.21 2.53
CA ARG A 154 14.32 1.76 2.50
C ARG A 154 12.94 1.12 2.43
N GLN A 155 12.79 0.04 1.67
CA GLN A 155 11.50 -0.59 1.45
C GLN A 155 11.52 -2.09 1.71
N VAL A 156 10.45 -2.57 2.31
CA VAL A 156 10.07 -3.97 2.37
C VAL A 156 8.70 -4.10 1.70
N LEU A 157 8.67 -4.78 0.57
CA LEU A 157 7.49 -5.02 -0.24
C LEU A 157 6.91 -6.35 0.20
N VAL A 158 5.72 -6.33 0.86
CA VAL A 158 5.15 -7.54 1.48
C VAL A 158 4.25 -8.22 0.47
N GLU A 159 4.80 -9.22 -0.24
CA GLU A 159 4.23 -9.76 -1.47
C GLU A 159 2.89 -10.50 -1.27
N ASP A 160 2.72 -11.21 -0.14
CA ASP A 160 1.48 -11.91 0.22
C ASP A 160 0.44 -11.03 0.93
N ALA A 161 0.81 -9.77 1.22
CA ALA A 161 -0.09 -8.70 1.65
C ALA A 161 -0.43 -7.74 0.50
N MET A 162 -0.25 -8.16 -0.76
CA MET A 162 -0.65 -7.41 -1.94
C MET A 162 -1.21 -8.34 -3.03
N ALA A 163 -2.03 -7.78 -3.91
CA ALA A 163 -2.56 -8.47 -5.07
C ALA A 163 -2.81 -7.48 -6.21
N SER A 164 -3.01 -7.98 -7.41
CA SER A 164 -3.38 -7.18 -8.57
C SER A 164 -4.69 -7.67 -9.18
N PHE A 165 -5.11 -7.09 -10.31
CA PHE A 165 -6.28 -7.56 -11.05
C PHE A 165 -5.91 -8.65 -12.08
N THR A 166 -4.62 -8.96 -12.22
CA THR A 166 -4.11 -10.06 -13.00
C THR A 166 -2.88 -10.67 -12.30
N ALA A 167 -2.74 -11.98 -12.33
CA ALA A 167 -1.56 -12.66 -11.79
C ALA A 167 -0.26 -12.23 -12.49
N ALA A 168 -0.32 -12.02 -13.81
CA ALA A 168 0.84 -11.58 -14.60
C ALA A 168 1.37 -10.20 -14.15
N GLY A 169 0.47 -9.23 -13.89
CA GLY A 169 0.85 -7.90 -13.40
C GLY A 169 1.51 -7.97 -12.03
N HIS A 170 0.94 -8.73 -11.10
CA HIS A 170 1.54 -8.96 -9.79
C HIS A 170 2.93 -9.60 -9.91
N GLN A 171 3.01 -10.72 -10.64
CA GLN A 171 4.25 -11.49 -10.79
C GLN A 171 5.36 -10.66 -11.42
N HIS A 172 5.08 -9.88 -12.47
CA HIS A 172 6.05 -9.00 -13.10
C HIS A 172 6.63 -8.00 -12.09
N THR A 173 5.76 -7.30 -11.38
CA THR A 173 6.17 -6.28 -10.40
C THR A 173 7.02 -6.89 -9.29
N VAL A 174 6.58 -7.99 -8.69
CA VAL A 174 7.25 -8.66 -7.56
C VAL A 174 8.62 -9.21 -7.97
N THR A 175 8.76 -9.75 -9.19
CA THR A 175 10.00 -10.42 -9.61
C THR A 175 10.97 -9.53 -10.40
N GLN A 176 10.47 -8.52 -11.12
CA GLN A 176 11.30 -7.70 -12.01
C GLN A 176 11.55 -6.29 -11.47
N ILE A 177 10.61 -5.72 -10.74
CA ILE A 177 10.70 -4.32 -10.30
C ILE A 177 11.15 -4.24 -8.83
N PHE A 178 10.40 -4.86 -7.93
CA PHE A 178 10.61 -4.73 -6.49
C PHE A 178 11.99 -5.15 -5.97
N PRO A 179 12.64 -6.23 -6.49
CA PRO A 179 13.98 -6.60 -6.03
C PRO A 179 15.06 -5.55 -6.34
N ARG A 180 14.79 -4.59 -7.23
CA ARG A 180 15.70 -3.50 -7.60
C ARG A 180 15.57 -2.28 -6.70
N ILE A 181 14.42 -2.12 -6.03
CA ILE A 181 14.09 -0.91 -5.25
C ILE A 181 13.82 -1.20 -3.76
N GLY A 182 13.80 -2.48 -3.36
CA GLY A 182 13.54 -2.88 -1.98
C GLY A 182 13.76 -4.37 -1.76
N ARG A 183 13.29 -4.85 -0.62
CA ARG A 183 13.32 -6.26 -0.24
C ARG A 183 11.91 -6.84 -0.34
N VAL A 184 11.74 -7.87 -1.14
CA VAL A 184 10.47 -8.62 -1.21
C VAL A 184 10.44 -9.65 -0.11
N ARG A 185 9.40 -9.63 0.72
CA ARG A 185 9.22 -10.54 1.87
C ARG A 185 7.77 -10.95 2.02
N SER A 186 7.56 -12.08 2.67
CA SER A 186 6.23 -12.49 3.12
C SER A 186 5.84 -11.81 4.43
N THR A 187 4.54 -11.80 4.73
CA THR A 187 3.99 -11.35 6.02
C THR A 187 4.65 -12.06 7.20
N CYS A 188 4.83 -13.39 7.08
CA CYS A 188 5.48 -14.19 8.12
C CYS A 188 6.92 -13.75 8.41
N GLU A 189 7.71 -13.48 7.37
CA GLU A 189 9.08 -13.00 7.53
C GLU A 189 9.14 -11.61 8.19
N VAL A 190 8.21 -10.71 7.82
CA VAL A 190 8.12 -9.37 8.42
C VAL A 190 7.70 -9.44 9.88
N LEU A 191 6.68 -10.25 10.22
CA LEU A 191 6.25 -10.45 11.60
C LEU A 191 7.38 -11.06 12.46
N ALA A 192 8.10 -12.05 11.93
CA ALA A 192 9.26 -12.63 12.61
C ALA A 192 10.39 -11.60 12.82
N ALA A 193 10.61 -10.69 11.88
CA ALA A 193 11.62 -9.63 11.99
C ALA A 193 11.22 -8.51 12.97
N LEU A 194 9.93 -8.30 13.20
CA LEU A 194 9.42 -7.40 14.24
C LEU A 194 9.63 -7.97 15.65
N GLY A 195 9.78 -9.28 15.77
CA GLY A 195 9.96 -9.97 17.04
C GLY A 195 8.64 -10.19 17.80
N PRO A 196 8.69 -10.88 18.94
CA PRO A 196 7.51 -11.15 19.77
C PRO A 196 6.97 -9.89 20.45
#